data_e289dfb1ebc0200ce2fa5cc5ea79fd78
#
_entry.id   e289dfb1ebc0200ce2fa5cc5ea79fd78
#
_cell.length_a   1.000
_cell.length_b   1.000
_cell.length_c   1.000
_cell.angle_alpha   90.00
_cell.angle_beta   90.00
_cell.angle_gamma   90.00
#
_symmetry.space_group_name_H-M   'P 1'
#
loop_
_entity.id
_entity.type
_entity.pdbx_description
1 polymer ?
#
loop_
_entity_poly.entity_id
_entity_poly.type
_entity_poly.pdbx_seq_one_letter_code
_entity_poly.pdbx_strand_id
1 'polypeptide(L)'
;MTSLATFFNIDADVNLKGITHKNNIIKRNIIAYMALNGESTLSELTRELHISVPTMTKLVQELVDDLIVIDLGKVETPGGRRPNVFGLANSAIYFIGVNVGRDHMAYVVTDLQNNI
;
A
#
# COMPACT_ATOMS: atom_id res chain seq x y z
N MET A 1 -7.95 0.05 -15.34
CA MET A 1 -6.93 0.57 -14.42
C MET A 1 -7.51 1.71 -13.60
N THR A 2 -7.59 1.54 -12.29
CA THR A 2 -8.10 2.58 -11.41
C THR A 2 -7.05 3.67 -11.24
N SER A 3 -7.40 4.95 -11.47
CA SER A 3 -6.45 6.04 -11.21
C SER A 3 -6.15 6.13 -9.72
N LEU A 4 -4.95 6.57 -9.34
CA LEU A 4 -4.58 6.78 -7.94
C LEU A 4 -5.54 7.74 -7.24
N ALA A 5 -5.98 8.79 -7.93
CA ALA A 5 -6.95 9.74 -7.39
C ALA A 5 -8.26 9.06 -7.00
N THR A 6 -8.78 8.19 -7.85
CA THR A 6 -9.99 7.40 -7.58
C THR A 6 -9.77 6.42 -6.43
N PHE A 7 -8.59 5.80 -6.39
CA PHE A 7 -8.25 4.82 -5.35
C PHE A 7 -8.30 5.41 -3.93
N PHE A 8 -7.81 6.63 -3.76
CA PHE A 8 -7.80 7.30 -2.46
C PHE A 8 -9.03 8.18 -2.18
N ASN A 9 -9.93 8.33 -3.15
CA ASN A 9 -11.14 9.13 -2.96
C ASN A 9 -12.25 8.27 -2.36
N ILE A 10 -12.57 8.52 -1.10
CA ILE A 10 -13.61 7.79 -0.37
C ILE A 10 -14.99 7.94 -1.03
N ASP A 11 -15.29 9.12 -1.54
CA ASP A 11 -16.58 9.39 -2.18
C ASP A 11 -16.75 8.62 -3.50
N ALA A 12 -15.66 8.40 -4.23
CA ALA A 12 -15.67 7.60 -5.44
C ALA A 12 -15.94 6.12 -5.14
N ASP A 13 -15.49 5.62 -4.00
CA ASP A 13 -15.68 4.22 -3.61
C ASP A 13 -17.15 3.86 -3.39
N VAL A 14 -17.97 4.82 -2.97
CA VAL A 14 -19.40 4.61 -2.76
C VAL A 14 -20.09 4.20 -4.07
N ASN A 15 -19.57 4.65 -5.20
CA ASN A 15 -20.11 4.36 -6.52
C ASN A 15 -19.53 3.12 -7.19
N LEU A 16 -18.52 2.46 -6.56
CA LEU A 16 -17.95 1.24 -7.10
C LEU A 16 -18.78 0.03 -6.72
N LYS A 17 -18.90 -0.90 -7.67
CA LYS A 17 -19.61 -2.16 -7.41
C LYS A 17 -18.85 -3.03 -6.41
N GLY A 18 -19.59 -3.73 -5.56
CA GLY A 18 -19.17 -4.46 -4.37
C GLY A 18 -17.78 -5.09 -4.35
N ILE A 19 -17.38 -5.89 -5.34
CA ILE A 19 -16.07 -6.56 -5.36
C ILE A 19 -14.93 -5.56 -5.52
N THR A 20 -15.08 -4.58 -6.41
CA THR A 20 -14.07 -3.54 -6.64
C THR A 20 -13.89 -2.67 -5.39
N HIS A 21 -14.98 -2.30 -4.75
CA HIS A 21 -14.96 -1.55 -3.50
C HIS A 21 -14.23 -2.33 -2.39
N LYS A 22 -14.57 -3.61 -2.23
CA LYS A 22 -13.93 -4.49 -1.26
C LYS A 22 -12.43 -4.63 -1.54
N ASN A 23 -12.04 -4.81 -2.80
CA ASN A 23 -10.64 -4.92 -3.20
C ASN A 23 -9.86 -3.63 -2.92
N ASN A 24 -10.46 -2.47 -3.14
CA ASN A 24 -9.83 -1.19 -2.84
C ASN A 24 -9.57 -1.02 -1.34
N ILE A 25 -10.52 -1.44 -0.50
CA ILE A 25 -10.33 -1.43 0.96
C ILE A 25 -9.15 -2.33 1.35
N ILE A 26 -9.08 -3.53 0.79
CA ILE A 26 -7.97 -4.46 1.07
C ILE A 26 -6.64 -3.86 0.61
N LYS A 27 -6.59 -3.27 -0.58
CA LYS A 27 -5.38 -2.60 -1.10
C LYS A 27 -4.91 -1.48 -0.17
N ARG A 28 -5.82 -0.67 0.34
CA ARG A 28 -5.50 0.38 1.32
C ARG A 28 -4.93 -0.21 2.61
N ASN A 29 -5.49 -1.32 3.06
CA ASN A 29 -5.00 -2.02 4.25
C ASN A 29 -3.59 -2.58 4.03
N ILE A 30 -3.29 -3.10 2.84
CA ILE A 30 -1.95 -3.56 2.46
C ILE A 30 -0.96 -2.39 2.53
N ILE A 31 -1.30 -1.26 1.93
CA ILE A 31 -0.46 -0.06 1.93
C ILE A 31 -0.23 0.43 3.36
N ALA A 32 -1.29 0.52 4.16
CA ALA A 32 -1.19 0.95 5.55
C ALA A 32 -0.31 0.02 6.39
N TYR A 33 -0.45 -1.29 6.21
CA TYR A 33 0.37 -2.27 6.90
C TYR A 33 1.86 -2.11 6.54
N MET A 34 2.16 -1.99 5.25
CA MET A 34 3.54 -1.79 4.79
C MET A 34 4.13 -0.44 5.24
N ALA A 35 3.31 0.60 5.30
CA ALA A 35 3.76 1.91 5.79
C ALA A 35 4.19 1.86 7.27
N LEU A 36 3.49 1.05 8.08
CA LEU A 36 3.77 0.91 9.50
C LEU A 36 4.86 -0.14 9.81
N ASN A 37 4.91 -1.22 9.04
CA ASN A 37 5.74 -2.39 9.36
C ASN A 37 6.90 -2.59 8.38
N GLY A 38 6.94 -1.84 7.27
CA GLY A 38 8.00 -1.96 6.27
C GLY A 38 7.78 -3.12 5.29
N GLU A 39 8.85 -3.61 4.74
CA GLU A 39 8.85 -4.70 3.77
C GLU A 39 8.19 -5.95 4.35
N SER A 40 7.37 -6.61 3.55
CA SER A 40 6.55 -7.74 4.01
C SER A 40 6.48 -8.82 2.94
N THR A 41 6.34 -10.07 3.39
CA THR A 41 6.08 -11.21 2.50
C THR A 41 4.59 -11.39 2.29
N LEU A 42 4.20 -12.15 1.25
CA LEU A 42 2.79 -12.52 1.05
C LEU A 42 2.23 -13.28 2.24
N SER A 43 3.03 -14.16 2.85
CA SER A 43 2.62 -14.92 4.03
C SER A 43 2.30 -14.01 5.22
N GLU A 44 3.10 -13.00 5.47
CA GLU A 44 2.84 -12.01 6.52
C GLU A 44 1.55 -11.24 6.24
N LEU A 45 1.39 -10.74 5.02
CA LEU A 45 0.19 -9.99 4.64
C LEU A 45 -1.08 -10.82 4.74
N THR A 46 -1.07 -12.07 4.28
CA THR A 46 -2.22 -12.97 4.40
C THR A 46 -2.59 -13.25 5.86
N ARG A 47 -1.59 -13.51 6.69
CA ARG A 47 -1.80 -13.78 8.11
C ARG A 47 -2.32 -12.56 8.85
N GLU A 48 -1.69 -11.41 8.67
CA GLU A 48 -2.03 -10.19 9.44
C GLU A 48 -3.33 -9.55 8.99
N LEU A 49 -3.64 -9.60 7.70
CA LEU A 49 -4.86 -9.00 7.14
C LEU A 49 -6.01 -9.98 6.99
N HIS A 50 -5.81 -11.27 7.32
CA HIS A 50 -6.83 -12.32 7.23
C HIS A 50 -7.47 -12.43 5.84
N ILE A 51 -6.64 -12.36 4.81
CA ILE A 51 -7.04 -12.48 3.40
C ILE A 51 -6.49 -13.78 2.84
N SER A 52 -7.24 -14.45 1.95
CA SER A 52 -6.79 -15.66 1.30
C SER A 52 -5.55 -15.43 0.42
N VAL A 53 -4.72 -16.45 0.28
CA VAL A 53 -3.49 -16.37 -0.54
C VAL A 53 -3.79 -15.98 -1.99
N PRO A 54 -4.77 -16.57 -2.70
CA PRO A 54 -5.07 -16.17 -4.07
C PRO A 54 -5.48 -14.71 -4.20
N THR A 55 -6.33 -14.23 -3.31
CA THR A 55 -6.79 -12.83 -3.30
C THR A 55 -5.62 -11.88 -3.00
N MET A 56 -4.81 -12.20 -2.01
CA MET A 56 -3.65 -11.39 -1.65
C MET A 56 -2.64 -11.31 -2.80
N THR A 57 -2.35 -12.44 -3.42
CA THR A 57 -1.43 -12.49 -4.57
C THR A 57 -1.90 -11.61 -5.71
N LYS A 58 -3.20 -11.70 -6.03
CA LYS A 58 -3.80 -10.88 -7.08
C LYS A 58 -3.71 -9.39 -6.76
N LEU A 59 -4.07 -8.99 -5.55
CA LEU A 59 -4.13 -7.57 -5.17
C LEU A 59 -2.73 -6.96 -5.02
N VAL A 60 -1.77 -7.71 -4.49
CA VAL A 60 -0.38 -7.26 -4.43
C VAL A 60 0.19 -7.10 -5.84
N GLN A 61 -0.12 -8.04 -6.76
CA GLN A 61 0.32 -7.92 -8.14
C GLN A 61 -0.28 -6.69 -8.83
N GLU A 62 -1.55 -6.38 -8.58
CA GLU A 62 -2.17 -5.16 -9.10
C GLU A 62 -1.47 -3.90 -8.56
N LEU A 63 -1.09 -3.89 -7.28
CA LEU A 63 -0.33 -2.78 -6.69
C LEU A 63 1.08 -2.66 -7.28
N VAL A 64 1.71 -3.77 -7.62
CA VAL A 64 3.00 -3.76 -8.32
C VAL A 64 2.85 -3.20 -9.72
N ASP A 65 1.82 -3.61 -10.45
CA ASP A 65 1.52 -3.11 -11.80
C ASP A 65 1.22 -1.60 -11.79
N ASP A 66 0.59 -1.10 -10.73
CA ASP A 66 0.29 0.31 -10.54
C ASP A 66 1.48 1.11 -9.97
N LEU A 67 2.63 0.48 -9.78
CA LEU A 67 3.87 1.10 -9.29
C LEU A 67 3.76 1.67 -7.86
N ILE A 68 2.84 1.17 -7.05
CA ILE A 68 2.69 1.52 -5.63
C ILE A 68 3.55 0.60 -4.76
N VAL A 69 3.61 -0.68 -5.12
CA VAL A 69 4.41 -1.70 -4.44
C VAL A 69 5.53 -2.16 -5.37
N ILE A 70 6.68 -2.47 -4.78
CA ILE A 70 7.85 -2.99 -5.49
C ILE A 70 8.07 -4.44 -5.03
N ASP A 71 8.30 -5.33 -6.00
CA ASP A 71 8.80 -6.68 -5.73
C ASP A 71 10.31 -6.59 -5.51
N LEU A 72 10.74 -6.82 -4.28
CA LEU A 72 12.15 -6.74 -3.88
C LEU A 72 12.89 -8.07 -4.06
N GLY A 73 12.22 -9.07 -4.65
CA GLY A 73 12.81 -10.36 -4.92
C GLY A 73 12.76 -11.31 -3.73
N LYS A 74 13.53 -12.38 -3.82
CA LYS A 74 13.52 -13.46 -2.85
C LYS A 74 14.51 -13.21 -1.75
N VAL A 75 14.09 -13.48 -0.51
CA VAL A 75 14.95 -13.42 0.69
C VAL A 75 15.34 -14.84 1.07
N GLU A 76 16.63 -15.06 1.35
CA GLU A 76 17.11 -16.34 1.86
C GLU A 76 16.62 -16.55 3.29
N THR A 77 16.01 -17.71 3.53
CA THR A 77 15.62 -18.14 4.87
C THR A 77 16.35 -19.44 5.23
N PRO A 78 16.59 -19.71 6.54
CA PRO A 78 17.30 -20.92 6.98
C PRO A 78 16.64 -22.23 6.54
N GLY A 79 15.38 -22.23 6.16
CA GLY A 79 14.64 -23.42 5.74
C GLY A 79 14.67 -23.71 4.23
N GLY A 80 15.47 -23.03 3.45
CA GLY A 80 15.57 -23.21 2.01
C GLY A 80 14.40 -22.66 1.20
N ARG A 81 13.38 -22.14 1.85
CA ARG A 81 12.25 -21.47 1.22
C ARG A 81 12.60 -20.00 1.00
N ARG A 82 12.45 -19.51 -0.22
CA ARG A 82 12.78 -18.13 -0.59
C ARG A 82 11.50 -17.36 -0.94
N PRO A 83 10.81 -16.77 0.06
CA PRO A 83 9.63 -15.97 -0.22
C PRO A 83 10.01 -14.64 -0.89
N ASN A 84 9.16 -14.17 -1.79
CA ASN A 84 9.29 -12.83 -2.32
C ASN A 84 8.93 -11.81 -1.23
N VAL A 85 9.69 -10.74 -1.18
CA VAL A 85 9.45 -9.61 -0.29
C VAL A 85 8.95 -8.43 -1.11
N PHE A 86 7.96 -7.75 -0.60
CA PHE A 86 7.33 -6.58 -1.23
C PHE A 86 7.49 -5.37 -0.33
N GLY A 87 7.66 -4.21 -0.93
CA GLY A 87 7.77 -2.94 -0.22
C GLY A 87 7.04 -1.83 -0.94
N LEU A 88 6.84 -0.71 -0.28
CA LEU A 88 6.24 0.47 -0.90
C LEU A 88 7.26 1.21 -1.77
N ALA A 89 6.80 1.68 -2.94
CA ALA A 89 7.61 2.52 -3.81
C ALA A 89 7.74 3.92 -3.20
N ASN A 90 8.96 4.37 -2.96
CA ASN A 90 9.23 5.64 -2.26
C ASN A 90 8.67 6.86 -3.00
N SER A 91 8.62 6.81 -4.32
CA SER A 91 8.24 7.96 -5.15
C SER A 91 6.83 7.85 -5.75
N ALA A 92 6.03 6.84 -5.35
CA ALA A 92 4.73 6.63 -5.95
C ALA A 92 3.70 7.68 -5.52
N ILE A 93 3.72 8.07 -4.26
CA ILE A 93 2.75 8.99 -3.67
C ILE A 93 3.45 9.82 -2.59
N TYR A 94 3.08 11.10 -2.54
CA TYR A 94 3.52 12.01 -1.49
C TYR A 94 2.30 12.55 -0.74
N PHE A 95 2.48 12.78 0.54
CA PHE A 95 1.49 13.43 1.39
C PHE A 95 2.01 14.79 1.79
N ILE A 96 1.12 15.78 1.77
CA ILE A 96 1.43 17.14 2.20
C ILE A 96 0.58 17.46 3.41
N GLY A 97 1.22 17.70 4.55
CA GLY A 97 0.57 18.21 5.75
C GLY A 97 0.77 19.71 5.85
N VAL A 98 -0.29 20.45 6.09
CA VAL A 98 -0.25 21.91 6.24
C VAL A 98 -0.81 22.30 7.60
N ASN A 99 -0.04 23.08 8.34
CA ASN A 99 -0.48 23.70 9.59
C ASN A 99 -0.55 25.21 9.39
N VAL A 100 -1.74 25.76 9.58
CA VAL A 100 -1.98 27.20 9.42
C VAL A 100 -2.25 27.79 10.80
N GLY A 101 -1.33 28.62 11.29
CA GLY A 101 -1.50 29.44 12.50
C GLY A 101 -1.89 30.88 12.18
N ARG A 102 -2.08 31.70 13.22
CA ARG A 102 -2.40 33.13 13.03
C ARG A 102 -1.27 33.89 12.34
N ASP A 103 -0.04 33.58 12.72
CA ASP A 103 1.15 34.32 12.31
C ASP A 103 2.12 33.53 11.46
N HIS A 104 1.80 32.26 11.20
CA HIS A 104 2.71 31.38 10.45
C HIS A 104 1.96 30.30 9.71
N MET A 105 2.60 29.76 8.68
CA MET A 105 2.18 28.59 7.96
C MET A 105 3.38 27.62 7.87
N ALA A 106 3.16 26.39 8.24
CA ALA A 106 4.16 25.34 8.11
C ALA A 106 3.61 24.20 7.25
N TYR A 107 4.46 23.59 6.46
CA TYR A 107 4.09 22.43 5.67
C TYR A 107 5.17 21.36 5.75
N VAL A 108 4.76 20.11 5.57
CA VAL A 108 5.66 18.96 5.47
C VAL A 108 5.21 18.09 4.31
N VAL A 109 6.17 17.58 3.54
CA VAL A 109 5.94 16.61 2.47
C VAL A 109 6.57 15.29 2.90
N THR A 110 5.80 14.22 2.87
CA THR A 110 6.30 12.88 3.19
C THR A 110 5.96 11.88 2.06
N ASP A 111 6.75 10.83 1.94
CA ASP A 111 6.42 9.70 1.07
C ASP A 111 5.63 8.64 1.84
N LEU A 112 5.33 7.50 1.17
CA LEU A 112 4.61 6.38 1.78
C LEU A 112 5.35 5.71 2.94
N GLN A 113 6.64 5.97 3.09
CA GLN A 113 7.47 5.41 4.15
C GLN A 113 7.76 6.41 5.29
N ASN A 114 7.03 7.55 5.31
CA ASN A 114 7.24 8.63 6.27
C ASN A 114 8.61 9.31 6.20
N ASN A 115 9.30 9.25 5.08
CA ASN A 115 10.50 10.05 4.86
C ASN A 115 10.09 11.50 4.55
N ILE A 116 10.63 12.40 5.30
CA ILE A 116 10.34 13.84 5.17
C ILE A 116 11.29 14.50 4.18
#